data_f5ad1870b5a2f451812fd35355322dde
#
_entry.id   f5ad1870b5a2f451812fd35355322dde
#
_cell.length_a   1.000
_cell.length_b   1.000
_cell.length_c   1.000
_cell.angle_alpha   90.00
_cell.angle_beta   90.00
_cell.angle_gamma   90.00
#
_symmetry.space_group_name_H-M   'P 1'
#
loop_
_entity.id
_entity.type
_entity.pdbx_description
1 polymer ?
#
loop_
_entity_poly.entity_id
_entity_poly.type
_entity_poly.pdbx_seq_one_letter_code
_entity_poly.pdbx_strand_id
1 'polypeptide(L)'
;MGRILVIGQTSVGRRVCGLLQGSGLQTVHLNEPSDAELRTALTTDVDGIAVMLHDDIKALRYSLAAHHIRPAARLFVAMFDRTAREQLRTAVPTSVVLSPAAISVPSLVAAAIDPRTAAIRRKDTQEEKQWVSLTPDGHDVSVQVADYEVPDVVRKPGRIGKLTGQLRAYDAGTKVLLTGVFGLISIIALDTIVGLQHANFLRALYDATRTTATISAPTLPDEPWVLIWATFAALAVLAFTAMFAAGLVNYLLSGRHVALVGRRVAPRSGHVVVVGMGQVGLRLAEELQALGIAVLGIEVNAHARSLQIARAKRIPVIVGDAASRATLKAARVDRAQALIAAGSAEWDNIAVAVSSLATAPNTRLVIRAGSGDAIDETRSLFHIGAVVDVNGLTASFVTSAMTGPAPYAVISDGEADLTIDEPGQVTNRLSRSAARCECH
;
A
#
# COMPACT_ATOMS: atom_id res chain seq x y z
N MET A 1 15.50 -36.07 17.54
CA MET A 1 15.04 -35.28 16.36
C MET A 1 13.90 -34.41 16.85
N GLY A 2 14.01 -33.10 16.67
CA GLY A 2 12.97 -32.17 17.12
C GLY A 2 11.68 -32.34 16.33
N ARG A 3 10.53 -32.30 17.00
CA ARG A 3 9.22 -32.33 16.35
C ARG A 3 8.57 -30.97 16.40
N ILE A 4 8.06 -30.51 15.27
CA ILE A 4 7.46 -29.18 15.13
C ILE A 4 6.02 -29.30 14.63
N LEU A 5 5.11 -28.58 15.27
CA LEU A 5 3.73 -28.43 14.83
C LEU A 5 3.55 -27.12 14.06
N VAL A 6 3.05 -27.21 12.83
CA VAL A 6 2.68 -26.05 12.01
C VAL A 6 1.15 -25.99 11.93
N ILE A 7 0.57 -24.85 12.28
CA ILE A 7 -0.88 -24.60 12.23
C ILE A 7 -1.17 -23.53 11.19
N GLY A 8 -2.01 -23.86 10.21
CA GLY A 8 -2.49 -22.96 9.18
C GLY A 8 -2.06 -23.32 7.77
N GLN A 9 -3.03 -23.34 6.85
CA GLN A 9 -2.85 -23.74 5.45
C GLN A 9 -2.49 -22.54 4.53
N THR A 10 -1.92 -21.50 5.10
CA THR A 10 -1.42 -20.38 4.33
C THR A 10 -0.19 -20.76 3.50
N SER A 11 0.11 -20.02 2.44
CA SER A 11 1.34 -20.23 1.65
C SER A 11 2.60 -20.14 2.53
N VAL A 12 2.60 -19.29 3.56
CA VAL A 12 3.68 -19.22 4.55
C VAL A 12 3.75 -20.50 5.36
N GLY A 13 2.63 -21.00 5.89
CA GLY A 13 2.59 -22.22 6.69
C GLY A 13 3.08 -23.45 5.92
N ARG A 14 2.63 -23.62 4.67
CA ARG A 14 3.10 -24.73 3.80
C ARG A 14 4.60 -24.64 3.52
N ARG A 15 5.14 -23.44 3.27
CA ARG A 15 6.57 -23.26 3.04
C ARG A 15 7.41 -23.48 4.30
N VAL A 16 6.95 -23.00 5.45
CA VAL A 16 7.61 -23.28 6.74
C VAL A 16 7.69 -24.81 6.96
N CYS A 17 6.59 -25.52 6.73
CA CYS A 17 6.56 -26.98 6.83
C CYS A 17 7.59 -27.63 5.89
N GLY A 18 7.61 -27.27 4.61
CA GLY A 18 8.55 -27.83 3.64
C GLY A 18 10.02 -27.52 3.95
N LEU A 19 10.33 -26.28 4.36
CA LEU A 19 11.70 -25.91 4.76
C LEU A 19 12.19 -26.64 6.00
N LEU A 20 11.30 -26.84 7.00
CA LEU A 20 11.63 -27.61 8.21
C LEU A 20 11.84 -29.09 7.89
N GLN A 21 11.04 -29.68 7.01
CA GLN A 21 11.24 -31.05 6.52
C GLN A 21 12.56 -31.18 5.76
N GLY A 22 12.86 -30.22 4.88
CA GLY A 22 14.15 -30.18 4.18
C GLY A 22 15.36 -30.04 5.10
N SER A 23 15.16 -29.51 6.31
CA SER A 23 16.19 -29.45 7.37
C SER A 23 16.25 -30.71 8.25
N GLY A 24 15.52 -31.78 7.91
CA GLY A 24 15.52 -33.05 8.63
C GLY A 24 14.68 -33.07 9.91
N LEU A 25 13.83 -32.09 10.13
CA LEU A 25 12.94 -32.03 11.29
C LEU A 25 11.60 -32.75 11.01
N GLN A 26 11.09 -33.44 12.02
CA GLN A 26 9.74 -34.01 11.93
C GLN A 26 8.71 -32.90 12.07
N THR A 27 7.86 -32.76 11.05
CA THR A 27 6.80 -31.74 11.06
C THR A 27 5.43 -32.36 11.00
N VAL A 28 4.51 -31.82 11.79
CA VAL A 28 3.07 -32.09 11.69
C VAL A 28 2.41 -30.81 11.25
N HIS A 29 1.63 -30.88 10.16
CA HIS A 29 0.96 -29.72 9.62
C HIS A 29 -0.56 -29.88 9.76
N LEU A 30 -1.20 -28.97 10.47
CA LEU A 30 -2.65 -28.97 10.70
C LEU A 30 -3.27 -27.71 10.13
N ASN A 31 -4.40 -27.88 9.45
CA ASN A 31 -5.20 -26.76 8.95
C ASN A 31 -6.36 -26.51 9.92
N GLU A 32 -6.35 -25.39 10.64
CA GLU A 32 -7.43 -24.98 11.56
C GLU A 32 -7.98 -26.17 12.42
N PRO A 33 -7.15 -26.84 13.22
CA PRO A 33 -7.55 -28.04 13.95
C PRO A 33 -8.65 -27.75 14.97
N SER A 34 -9.50 -28.73 15.21
CA SER A 34 -10.40 -28.75 16.38
C SER A 34 -9.59 -28.83 17.70
N ASP A 35 -10.22 -28.48 18.81
CA ASP A 35 -9.55 -28.52 20.11
C ASP A 35 -9.08 -29.94 20.47
N ALA A 36 -9.79 -30.97 20.01
CA ALA A 36 -9.42 -32.38 20.19
C ALA A 36 -8.19 -32.78 19.37
N GLU A 37 -8.16 -32.38 18.08
CA GLU A 37 -7.01 -32.62 17.20
C GLU A 37 -5.78 -31.88 17.70
N LEU A 38 -5.92 -30.60 18.12
CA LEU A 38 -4.85 -29.82 18.70
C LEU A 38 -4.27 -30.47 19.95
N ARG A 39 -5.12 -30.95 20.87
CA ARG A 39 -4.70 -31.70 22.06
C ARG A 39 -3.95 -32.98 21.69
N THR A 40 -4.48 -33.75 20.75
CA THR A 40 -3.86 -34.99 20.30
C THR A 40 -2.47 -34.73 19.69
N ALA A 41 -2.34 -33.70 18.86
CA ALA A 41 -1.06 -33.33 18.25
C ALA A 41 -0.02 -32.86 19.29
N LEU A 42 -0.46 -32.25 20.39
CA LEU A 42 0.38 -31.74 21.48
C LEU A 42 0.61 -32.74 22.63
N THR A 43 -0.01 -33.91 22.61
CA THR A 43 0.27 -35.00 23.60
C THR A 43 1.65 -35.57 23.40
N THR A 44 2.15 -35.65 22.19
CA THR A 44 3.52 -36.03 21.87
C THR A 44 4.46 -34.88 22.11
N ASP A 45 5.75 -35.17 22.36
CA ASP A 45 6.77 -34.14 22.55
C ASP A 45 6.91 -33.29 21.29
N VAL A 46 6.59 -31.99 21.43
CA VAL A 46 6.71 -30.95 20.39
C VAL A 46 7.63 -29.86 20.92
N ASP A 47 8.73 -29.63 20.23
CA ASP A 47 9.75 -28.66 20.62
C ASP A 47 9.38 -27.22 20.21
N GLY A 48 8.61 -27.10 19.11
CA GLY A 48 8.20 -25.81 18.58
C GLY A 48 6.83 -25.86 17.89
N ILE A 49 6.14 -24.74 17.95
CA ILE A 49 4.80 -24.55 17.36
C ILE A 49 4.84 -23.31 16.50
N ALA A 50 4.49 -23.42 15.21
CA ALA A 50 4.37 -22.33 14.27
C ALA A 50 2.90 -22.08 13.90
N VAL A 51 2.35 -20.93 14.28
CA VAL A 51 0.97 -20.53 13.95
C VAL A 51 1.01 -19.53 12.81
N MET A 52 0.62 -19.98 11.59
CA MET A 52 0.76 -19.24 10.34
C MET A 52 -0.61 -19.03 9.68
N LEU A 53 -1.44 -18.19 10.28
CA LEU A 53 -2.80 -17.88 9.85
C LEU A 53 -2.92 -16.44 9.34
N HIS A 54 -3.89 -16.18 8.46
CA HIS A 54 -4.22 -14.83 8.02
C HIS A 54 -5.13 -14.06 9.00
N ASP A 55 -5.92 -14.82 9.78
CA ASP A 55 -6.84 -14.27 10.77
C ASP A 55 -6.13 -14.17 12.13
N ASP A 56 -5.87 -12.93 12.56
CA ASP A 56 -5.18 -12.65 13.82
C ASP A 56 -5.95 -13.13 15.06
N ILE A 57 -7.30 -13.19 15.02
CA ILE A 57 -8.11 -13.66 16.12
C ILE A 57 -7.95 -15.18 16.26
N LYS A 58 -7.99 -15.90 15.14
CA LYS A 58 -7.72 -17.34 15.13
C LYS A 58 -6.29 -17.65 15.55
N ALA A 59 -5.31 -16.86 15.03
CA ALA A 59 -3.91 -17.00 15.42
C ALA A 59 -3.72 -16.81 16.92
N LEU A 60 -4.36 -15.81 17.53
CA LEU A 60 -4.33 -15.57 18.98
C LEU A 60 -4.94 -16.76 19.74
N ARG A 61 -6.12 -17.25 19.32
CA ARG A 61 -6.81 -18.40 19.95
C ARG A 61 -5.91 -19.65 19.95
N TYR A 62 -5.37 -20.04 18.79
CA TYR A 62 -4.53 -21.22 18.68
C TYR A 62 -3.23 -21.07 19.48
N SER A 63 -2.66 -19.88 19.50
CA SER A 63 -1.45 -19.59 20.25
C SER A 63 -1.64 -19.74 21.75
N LEU A 64 -2.73 -19.21 22.30
CA LEU A 64 -3.08 -19.32 23.71
C LEU A 64 -3.41 -20.77 24.08
N ALA A 65 -4.20 -21.47 23.26
CA ALA A 65 -4.54 -22.86 23.47
C ALA A 65 -3.30 -23.77 23.44
N ALA A 66 -2.41 -23.57 22.45
CA ALA A 66 -1.18 -24.34 22.33
C ALA A 66 -0.23 -24.11 23.50
N HIS A 67 -0.07 -22.85 23.94
CA HIS A 67 0.74 -22.53 25.12
C HIS A 67 0.14 -23.13 26.41
N HIS A 68 -1.17 -23.12 26.56
CA HIS A 68 -1.83 -23.73 27.71
C HIS A 68 -1.59 -25.26 27.80
N ILE A 69 -1.64 -25.94 26.65
CA ILE A 69 -1.44 -27.39 26.58
C ILE A 69 0.06 -27.75 26.73
N ARG A 70 0.94 -26.97 26.10
CA ARG A 70 2.39 -27.21 26.04
C ARG A 70 3.20 -25.93 26.33
N PRO A 71 3.30 -25.48 27.59
CA PRO A 71 4.00 -24.24 27.94
C PRO A 71 5.50 -24.25 27.61
N ALA A 72 6.12 -25.43 27.54
CA ALA A 72 7.55 -25.58 27.28
C ALA A 72 7.91 -25.45 25.78
N ALA A 73 6.94 -25.62 24.86
CA ALA A 73 7.19 -25.50 23.44
C ALA A 73 7.46 -24.04 23.02
N ARG A 74 8.46 -23.85 22.17
CA ARG A 74 8.72 -22.52 21.60
C ARG A 74 7.61 -22.13 20.64
N LEU A 75 6.98 -20.99 20.84
CA LEU A 75 5.82 -20.55 20.07
C LEU A 75 6.20 -19.43 19.10
N PHE A 76 5.98 -19.66 17.80
CA PHE A 76 6.19 -18.71 16.71
C PHE A 76 4.86 -18.36 16.06
N VAL A 77 4.52 -17.09 16.00
CA VAL A 77 3.20 -16.65 15.52
C VAL A 77 3.32 -15.54 14.52
N ALA A 78 2.78 -15.73 13.32
CA ALA A 78 2.64 -14.67 12.34
C ALA A 78 1.35 -13.89 12.58
N MET A 79 1.46 -12.60 12.88
CA MET A 79 0.31 -11.71 13.11
C MET A 79 0.51 -10.37 12.40
N PHE A 80 -0.58 -9.84 11.87
CA PHE A 80 -0.60 -8.57 11.15
C PHE A 80 -0.98 -7.40 12.05
N ASP A 81 -1.98 -7.55 12.93
CA ASP A 81 -2.45 -6.49 13.83
C ASP A 81 -1.45 -6.24 14.97
N ARG A 82 -1.09 -4.96 15.15
CA ARG A 82 -0.13 -4.56 16.18
C ARG A 82 -0.66 -4.81 17.58
N THR A 83 -1.95 -4.54 17.81
CA THR A 83 -2.57 -4.67 19.13
C THR A 83 -2.64 -6.14 19.53
N ALA A 84 -3.06 -7.03 18.60
CA ALA A 84 -3.09 -8.47 18.84
C ALA A 84 -1.69 -9.02 19.14
N ARG A 85 -0.65 -8.53 18.45
CA ARG A 85 0.75 -8.90 18.75
C ARG A 85 1.19 -8.48 20.16
N GLU A 86 0.86 -7.28 20.58
CA GLU A 86 1.18 -6.77 21.91
C GLU A 86 0.43 -7.57 23.00
N GLN A 87 -0.85 -7.91 22.75
CA GLN A 87 -1.64 -8.74 23.64
C GLN A 87 -1.04 -10.15 23.79
N LEU A 88 -0.64 -10.80 22.68
CA LEU A 88 -0.03 -12.11 22.74
C LEU A 88 1.32 -12.08 23.47
N ARG A 89 2.16 -11.09 23.21
CA ARG A 89 3.45 -10.93 23.92
C ARG A 89 3.28 -10.72 25.42
N THR A 90 2.21 -10.04 25.82
CA THR A 90 1.89 -9.85 27.24
C THR A 90 1.41 -11.16 27.86
N ALA A 91 0.56 -11.91 27.16
CA ALA A 91 0.00 -13.17 27.64
C ALA A 91 1.02 -14.33 27.62
N VAL A 92 1.90 -14.35 26.60
CA VAL A 92 2.93 -15.38 26.39
C VAL A 92 4.28 -14.71 26.12
N PRO A 93 5.01 -14.25 27.11
CA PRO A 93 6.27 -13.50 26.94
C PRO A 93 7.37 -14.29 26.20
N THR A 94 7.33 -15.61 26.26
CA THR A 94 8.28 -16.50 25.56
C THR A 94 7.97 -16.68 24.06
N SER A 95 6.84 -16.16 23.59
CA SER A 95 6.45 -16.29 22.19
C SER A 95 7.23 -15.35 21.29
N VAL A 96 7.62 -15.84 20.11
CA VAL A 96 8.20 -15.03 19.02
C VAL A 96 7.08 -14.61 18.09
N VAL A 97 6.60 -13.38 18.27
CA VAL A 97 5.50 -12.86 17.45
C VAL A 97 6.07 -12.01 16.31
N LEU A 98 5.78 -12.45 15.09
CA LEU A 98 6.36 -11.97 13.85
C LEU A 98 5.35 -11.12 13.06
N SER A 99 5.86 -10.18 12.28
CA SER A 99 5.06 -9.46 11.29
C SER A 99 5.58 -9.75 9.88
N PRO A 100 4.83 -10.45 9.03
CA PRO A 100 5.25 -10.68 7.64
C PRO A 100 5.59 -9.39 6.90
N ALA A 101 4.83 -8.32 7.16
CA ALA A 101 5.13 -7.01 6.61
C ALA A 101 6.47 -6.44 7.11
N ALA A 102 6.84 -6.68 8.38
CA ALA A 102 8.11 -6.19 8.91
C ALA A 102 9.32 -6.91 8.31
N ILE A 103 9.17 -8.18 7.95
CA ILE A 103 10.21 -9.00 7.36
C ILE A 103 10.45 -8.61 5.89
N SER A 104 9.36 -8.39 5.12
CA SER A 104 9.43 -8.23 3.66
C SER A 104 9.56 -6.79 3.17
N VAL A 105 9.09 -5.81 3.95
CA VAL A 105 9.12 -4.39 3.54
C VAL A 105 10.53 -3.89 3.24
N PRO A 106 11.60 -4.25 3.98
CA PRO A 106 12.96 -3.87 3.62
C PRO A 106 13.35 -4.24 2.19
N SER A 107 12.97 -5.42 1.71
CA SER A 107 13.25 -5.85 0.33
C SER A 107 12.38 -5.12 -0.70
N LEU A 108 11.13 -4.82 -0.39
CA LEU A 108 10.27 -4.00 -1.25
C LEU A 108 10.78 -2.56 -1.38
N VAL A 109 11.27 -1.98 -0.29
CA VAL A 109 11.90 -0.65 -0.29
C VAL A 109 13.14 -0.65 -1.17
N ALA A 110 14.04 -1.63 -0.99
CA ALA A 110 15.26 -1.75 -1.77
C ALA A 110 14.95 -1.88 -3.27
N ALA A 111 14.06 -2.79 -3.65
CA ALA A 111 13.66 -3.00 -5.04
C ALA A 111 13.09 -1.73 -5.71
N ALA A 112 12.44 -0.85 -4.95
CA ALA A 112 11.92 0.41 -5.46
C ALA A 112 13.00 1.48 -5.65
N ILE A 113 14.05 1.47 -4.83
CA ILE A 113 15.06 2.53 -4.79
C ILE A 113 16.29 2.15 -5.61
N ASP A 114 16.90 1.01 -5.30
CA ASP A 114 18.13 0.52 -5.94
C ASP A 114 18.00 -0.98 -6.24
N PRO A 115 18.01 -1.38 -7.53
CA PRO A 115 17.88 -2.79 -7.92
C PRO A 115 19.08 -3.67 -7.51
N ARG A 116 20.22 -3.08 -7.14
CA ARG A 116 21.40 -3.82 -6.70
C ARG A 116 21.35 -4.19 -5.23
N THR A 117 20.54 -3.49 -4.46
CA THR A 117 20.37 -3.70 -3.01
C THR A 117 19.20 -4.66 -2.77
N ALA A 118 19.41 -5.71 -1.97
CA ALA A 118 18.38 -6.70 -1.68
C ALA A 118 17.44 -6.29 -0.55
N ALA A 119 17.91 -5.52 0.43
CA ALA A 119 17.07 -4.94 1.47
C ALA A 119 17.64 -3.62 1.99
N ILE A 120 16.74 -2.70 2.35
CA ILE A 120 17.04 -1.46 3.05
C ILE A 120 16.27 -1.48 4.36
N ARG A 121 16.99 -1.45 5.47
CA ARG A 121 16.41 -1.57 6.79
C ARG A 121 16.82 -0.41 7.69
N ARG A 122 15.90 0.03 8.53
CA ARG A 122 16.20 1.00 9.58
C ARG A 122 16.81 0.28 10.79
N LYS A 123 17.97 0.75 11.25
CA LYS A 123 18.60 0.36 12.50
C LYS A 123 18.28 1.47 13.52
N ASP A 124 17.43 1.14 14.49
CA ASP A 124 17.15 2.06 15.61
C ASP A 124 18.32 1.94 16.61
N THR A 125 19.28 2.83 16.52
CA THR A 125 20.31 3.03 17.57
C THR A 125 19.80 4.06 18.57
N GLN A 126 20.33 4.04 19.81
CA GLN A 126 19.84 4.93 20.88
C GLN A 126 20.00 6.43 20.57
N GLU A 127 20.88 6.81 19.64
CA GLU A 127 21.20 8.20 19.32
C GLU A 127 20.80 8.63 17.90
N GLU A 128 20.78 7.73 16.90
CA GLU A 128 20.46 8.09 15.51
C GLU A 128 19.67 6.98 14.77
N LYS A 129 18.81 7.43 13.87
CA LYS A 129 18.11 6.54 12.93
C LYS A 129 19.02 6.33 11.72
N GLN A 130 19.73 5.23 11.71
CA GLN A 130 20.57 4.86 10.58
C GLN A 130 19.83 3.91 9.64
N TRP A 131 20.07 4.06 8.35
CA TRP A 131 19.63 3.12 7.34
C TRP A 131 20.77 2.20 6.96
N VAL A 132 20.48 0.92 6.82
CA VAL A 132 21.44 -0.10 6.44
C VAL A 132 20.97 -0.77 5.16
N SER A 133 21.82 -0.78 4.14
CA SER A 133 21.62 -1.52 2.90
C SER A 133 22.32 -2.87 2.98
N LEU A 134 21.61 -3.90 2.54
CA LEU A 134 22.10 -5.27 2.44
C LEU A 134 22.20 -5.63 0.95
N THR A 135 23.41 -5.87 0.47
CA THR A 135 23.68 -6.20 -0.94
C THR A 135 24.34 -7.57 -1.01
N PRO A 136 23.79 -8.54 -1.76
CA PRO A 136 24.43 -9.82 -1.99
C PRO A 136 25.76 -9.64 -2.72
N ASP A 137 26.81 -10.30 -2.23
CA ASP A 137 28.13 -10.31 -2.84
C ASP A 137 28.66 -11.77 -2.91
N GLY A 138 28.27 -12.47 -3.95
CA GLY A 138 28.56 -13.89 -4.12
C GLY A 138 27.95 -14.76 -3.02
N HIS A 139 28.77 -15.27 -2.12
CA HIS A 139 28.32 -16.07 -0.97
C HIS A 139 28.11 -15.24 0.30
N ASP A 140 28.54 -13.99 0.32
CA ASP A 140 28.47 -13.08 1.44
C ASP A 140 27.42 -11.96 1.21
N VAL A 141 27.21 -11.15 2.22
CA VAL A 141 26.33 -9.97 2.15
C VAL A 141 27.12 -8.76 2.63
N SER A 142 27.26 -7.79 1.74
CA SER A 142 27.82 -6.49 2.09
C SER A 142 26.78 -5.68 2.87
N VAL A 143 27.14 -5.29 4.09
CA VAL A 143 26.32 -4.44 4.97
C VAL A 143 26.93 -3.05 4.97
N GLN A 144 26.20 -2.08 4.42
CA GLN A 144 26.67 -0.70 4.35
C GLN A 144 25.68 0.24 5.03
N VAL A 145 26.20 1.21 5.77
CA VAL A 145 25.37 2.34 6.23
C VAL A 145 24.97 3.13 4.99
N ALA A 146 23.69 3.22 4.76
CA ALA A 146 23.15 3.89 3.59
C ALA A 146 22.82 5.34 3.94
N ASP A 147 23.67 6.25 3.50
CA ASP A 147 23.32 7.66 3.43
C ASP A 147 22.45 7.89 2.20
N TYR A 148 21.14 7.77 2.36
CA TYR A 148 20.21 8.17 1.32
C TYR A 148 20.08 9.68 1.33
N GLU A 149 20.88 10.36 0.52
CA GLU A 149 20.57 11.72 0.13
C GLU A 149 19.25 11.70 -0.63
N VAL A 150 18.24 12.30 -0.02
CA VAL A 150 16.93 12.50 -0.67
C VAL A 150 17.21 13.32 -1.93
N PRO A 151 16.97 12.77 -3.12
CA PRO A 151 17.18 13.56 -4.33
C PRO A 151 16.39 14.86 -4.23
N ASP A 152 17.03 15.99 -4.43
CA ASP A 152 16.44 17.35 -4.39
C ASP A 152 15.27 17.55 -5.37
N VAL A 153 14.92 16.51 -6.11
CA VAL A 153 13.88 16.46 -7.14
C VAL A 153 12.45 16.57 -6.56
N VAL A 154 12.26 16.41 -5.26
CA VAL A 154 10.96 16.65 -4.63
C VAL A 154 10.72 18.15 -4.47
N ARG A 155 10.61 18.87 -5.59
CA ARG A 155 10.16 20.26 -5.58
C ARG A 155 8.81 20.35 -4.88
N LYS A 156 8.82 20.95 -3.69
CA LYS A 156 7.59 21.24 -2.94
C LYS A 156 6.67 22.04 -3.88
N PRO A 157 5.47 21.55 -4.18
CA PRO A 157 4.59 22.27 -5.09
C PRO A 157 4.25 23.65 -4.51
N GLY A 158 4.37 24.70 -5.31
CA GLY A 158 3.91 26.04 -4.94
C GLY A 158 2.41 26.08 -4.65
N ARG A 159 1.87 27.18 -4.12
CA ARG A 159 0.46 27.30 -3.71
C ARG A 159 -0.53 26.90 -4.84
N ILE A 160 -0.30 27.38 -6.06
CA ILE A 160 -1.11 27.04 -7.25
C ILE A 160 -0.95 25.55 -7.62
N GLY A 161 0.26 25.01 -7.53
CA GLY A 161 0.52 23.60 -7.78
C GLY A 161 -0.10 22.65 -6.76
N LYS A 162 -0.37 23.12 -5.53
CA LYS A 162 -1.14 22.36 -4.53
C LYS A 162 -2.59 22.22 -4.97
N LEU A 163 -3.22 23.32 -5.40
CA LEU A 163 -4.63 23.33 -5.83
C LEU A 163 -4.83 22.48 -7.10
N THR A 164 -4.02 22.70 -8.12
CA THR A 164 -4.11 21.93 -9.40
C THR A 164 -3.77 20.46 -9.24
N GLY A 165 -2.88 20.10 -8.29
CA GLY A 165 -2.54 18.72 -7.98
C GLY A 165 -3.71 17.96 -7.36
N GLN A 166 -4.49 18.60 -6.48
CA GLN A 166 -5.70 18.01 -5.91
C GLN A 166 -6.80 17.81 -6.97
N LEU A 167 -7.06 18.84 -7.79
CA LEU A 167 -8.08 18.76 -8.84
C LEU A 167 -7.81 17.67 -9.88
N ARG A 168 -6.54 17.34 -10.13
CA ARG A 168 -6.18 16.28 -11.09
C ARG A 168 -6.51 14.88 -10.64
N ALA A 169 -6.53 14.63 -9.34
CA ALA A 169 -6.84 13.32 -8.76
C ALA A 169 -8.33 12.97 -8.82
N TYR A 170 -9.20 13.96 -9.04
CA TYR A 170 -10.64 13.72 -9.10
C TYR A 170 -11.05 13.07 -10.43
N ASP A 171 -12.08 12.22 -10.33
CA ASP A 171 -12.75 11.62 -11.48
C ASP A 171 -13.35 12.66 -12.43
N ALA A 172 -13.63 12.25 -13.68
CA ALA A 172 -14.20 13.12 -14.70
C ALA A 172 -15.52 13.76 -14.23
N GLY A 173 -16.41 13.01 -13.58
CA GLY A 173 -17.67 13.50 -13.04
C GLY A 173 -17.49 14.56 -11.96
N THR A 174 -16.56 14.35 -11.04
CA THR A 174 -16.23 15.35 -9.99
C THR A 174 -15.61 16.60 -10.60
N LYS A 175 -14.82 16.48 -11.66
CA LYS A 175 -14.30 17.66 -12.39
C LYS A 175 -15.41 18.44 -13.05
N VAL A 176 -16.36 17.77 -13.70
CA VAL A 176 -17.53 18.41 -14.32
C VAL A 176 -18.38 19.11 -13.25
N LEU A 177 -18.61 18.47 -12.10
CA LEU A 177 -19.33 19.06 -10.97
C LEU A 177 -18.65 20.35 -10.48
N LEU A 178 -17.33 20.26 -10.22
CA LEU A 178 -16.56 21.42 -9.76
C LEU A 178 -16.53 22.54 -10.80
N THR A 179 -16.40 22.20 -12.09
CA THR A 179 -16.44 23.20 -13.17
C THR A 179 -17.79 23.88 -13.22
N GLY A 180 -18.89 23.14 -13.06
CA GLY A 180 -20.25 23.71 -12.97
C GLY A 180 -20.39 24.68 -11.79
N VAL A 181 -19.97 24.27 -10.59
CA VAL A 181 -20.02 25.14 -9.39
C VAL A 181 -19.17 26.40 -9.55
N PHE A 182 -17.92 26.25 -9.98
CA PHE A 182 -17.03 27.40 -10.18
C PHE A 182 -17.52 28.33 -11.29
N GLY A 183 -18.07 27.76 -12.37
CA GLY A 183 -18.66 28.53 -13.45
C GLY A 183 -19.85 29.38 -12.96
N LEU A 184 -20.78 28.78 -12.20
CA LEU A 184 -21.91 29.52 -11.63
C LEU A 184 -21.45 30.65 -10.68
N ILE A 185 -20.51 30.36 -9.78
CA ILE A 185 -19.95 31.38 -8.87
C ILE A 185 -19.28 32.50 -9.68
N SER A 186 -18.54 32.16 -10.74
CA SER A 186 -17.85 33.13 -11.59
C SER A 186 -18.85 34.02 -12.32
N ILE A 187 -19.93 33.47 -12.86
CA ILE A 187 -20.99 34.27 -13.53
C ILE A 187 -21.68 35.19 -12.53
N ILE A 188 -22.04 34.71 -11.34
CA ILE A 188 -22.65 35.58 -10.29
C ILE A 188 -21.70 36.74 -9.95
N ALA A 189 -20.39 36.47 -9.80
CA ALA A 189 -19.43 37.51 -9.48
C ALA A 189 -19.29 38.52 -10.62
N LEU A 190 -19.19 38.07 -11.87
CA LEU A 190 -19.09 38.94 -13.04
C LEU A 190 -20.36 39.75 -13.24
N ASP A 191 -21.54 39.17 -13.12
CA ASP A 191 -22.82 39.83 -13.25
C ASP A 191 -23.02 40.88 -12.14
N THR A 192 -22.58 40.55 -10.91
CA THR A 192 -22.53 41.52 -9.82
C THR A 192 -21.63 42.73 -10.16
N ILE A 193 -20.44 42.49 -10.72
CA ILE A 193 -19.51 43.56 -11.10
C ILE A 193 -20.11 44.45 -12.19
N VAL A 194 -20.77 43.89 -13.19
CA VAL A 194 -21.49 44.65 -14.23
C VAL A 194 -22.61 45.43 -13.60
N GLY A 195 -23.40 44.83 -12.69
CA GLY A 195 -24.50 45.46 -11.99
C GLY A 195 -24.07 46.65 -11.08
N LEU A 196 -22.83 46.66 -10.58
CA LEU A 196 -22.30 47.74 -9.75
C LEU A 196 -22.25 49.11 -10.50
N GLN A 197 -22.30 49.09 -11.83
CA GLN A 197 -22.34 50.33 -12.62
C GLN A 197 -23.69 51.03 -12.50
N HIS A 198 -24.75 50.31 -12.14
CA HIS A 198 -26.11 50.81 -12.14
C HIS A 198 -26.83 50.67 -10.79
N ALA A 199 -26.25 49.91 -9.82
CA ALA A 199 -26.85 49.65 -8.55
C ALA A 199 -25.82 49.50 -7.41
N ASN A 200 -26.30 49.59 -6.15
CA ASN A 200 -25.49 49.30 -4.99
C ASN A 200 -25.14 47.79 -4.93
N PHE A 201 -24.04 47.43 -4.28
CA PHE A 201 -23.50 46.04 -4.19
C PHE A 201 -24.58 45.01 -3.82
N LEU A 202 -25.37 45.26 -2.77
CA LEU A 202 -26.40 44.32 -2.34
C LEU A 202 -27.49 44.08 -3.37
N ARG A 203 -27.88 45.15 -4.10
CA ARG A 203 -28.85 45.04 -5.17
C ARG A 203 -28.28 44.35 -6.41
N ALA A 204 -27.06 44.69 -6.80
CA ALA A 204 -26.37 44.02 -7.89
C ALA A 204 -26.19 42.53 -7.63
N LEU A 205 -25.78 42.11 -6.39
CA LEU A 205 -25.66 40.74 -6.00
C LEU A 205 -27.02 40.01 -5.98
N TYR A 206 -28.05 40.66 -5.51
CA TYR A 206 -29.40 40.08 -5.51
C TYR A 206 -29.94 39.87 -6.93
N ASP A 207 -29.72 40.84 -7.83
CA ASP A 207 -30.15 40.73 -9.24
C ASP A 207 -29.36 39.63 -9.97
N ALA A 208 -28.01 39.55 -9.77
CA ALA A 208 -27.17 38.47 -10.29
C ALA A 208 -27.58 37.06 -9.80
N THR A 209 -27.93 36.93 -8.52
CA THR A 209 -28.46 35.67 -7.98
C THR A 209 -29.83 35.29 -8.51
N ARG A 210 -30.70 36.27 -8.71
CA ARG A 210 -32.05 36.02 -9.33
C ARG A 210 -31.91 35.53 -10.76
N THR A 211 -31.03 36.13 -11.55
CA THR A 211 -30.72 35.72 -12.94
C THR A 211 -30.20 34.29 -12.98
N THR A 212 -29.27 33.97 -12.08
CA THR A 212 -28.69 32.61 -11.98
C THR A 212 -29.75 31.58 -11.51
N ALA A 213 -30.66 31.97 -10.63
CA ALA A 213 -31.75 31.13 -10.14
C ALA A 213 -32.91 30.99 -11.13
N THR A 214 -32.88 31.68 -12.27
CA THR A 214 -33.94 31.70 -13.30
C THR A 214 -35.30 32.17 -12.79
N ILE A 215 -35.31 32.97 -11.72
CA ILE A 215 -36.60 33.38 -11.05
C ILE A 215 -37.31 34.51 -11.79
N SER A 216 -36.58 35.44 -12.37
CA SER A 216 -37.08 36.42 -13.36
C SER A 216 -35.90 37.32 -13.82
N ALA A 217 -35.96 37.78 -15.05
CA ALA A 217 -34.99 38.77 -15.55
C ALA A 217 -35.19 40.12 -14.86
N PRO A 218 -34.14 40.76 -14.35
CA PRO A 218 -34.20 42.16 -13.94
C PRO A 218 -34.54 43.06 -15.13
N THR A 219 -35.08 44.25 -14.89
CA THR A 219 -35.17 45.27 -15.93
C THR A 219 -33.77 45.69 -16.27
N LEU A 220 -33.31 45.35 -17.48
CA LEU A 220 -31.98 45.66 -17.95
C LEU A 220 -31.98 47.09 -18.54
N PRO A 221 -30.88 47.85 -18.41
CA PRO A 221 -30.68 49.07 -19.18
C PRO A 221 -30.66 48.76 -20.68
N ASP A 222 -31.17 49.64 -21.50
CA ASP A 222 -31.25 49.49 -22.97
C ASP A 222 -29.92 49.65 -23.68
N GLU A 223 -28.83 49.60 -22.95
CA GLU A 223 -27.45 49.67 -23.51
C GLU A 223 -27.07 48.40 -24.26
N PRO A 224 -26.67 48.45 -25.53
CA PRO A 224 -26.43 47.26 -26.34
C PRO A 224 -25.43 46.28 -25.73
N TRP A 225 -24.37 46.75 -25.07
CA TRP A 225 -23.35 45.91 -24.47
C TRP A 225 -23.90 45.14 -23.25
N VAL A 226 -24.83 45.73 -22.47
CA VAL A 226 -25.49 45.07 -21.32
C VAL A 226 -26.39 43.93 -21.80
N LEU A 227 -27.12 44.16 -22.92
CA LEU A 227 -27.97 43.14 -23.52
C LEU A 227 -27.13 41.97 -24.07
N ILE A 228 -26.01 42.25 -24.72
CA ILE A 228 -25.08 41.21 -25.18
C ILE A 228 -24.50 40.44 -24.01
N TRP A 229 -24.09 41.14 -22.93
CA TRP A 229 -23.60 40.48 -21.72
C TRP A 229 -24.66 39.62 -21.08
N ALA A 230 -25.87 40.11 -20.87
CA ALA A 230 -26.96 39.37 -20.26
C ALA A 230 -27.32 38.09 -21.05
N THR A 231 -27.30 38.18 -22.39
CA THR A 231 -27.53 37.02 -23.24
C THR A 231 -26.42 35.98 -23.07
N PHE A 232 -25.15 36.40 -23.05
CA PHE A 232 -24.02 35.50 -22.81
C PHE A 232 -24.10 34.88 -21.40
N ALA A 233 -24.38 35.70 -20.38
CA ALA A 233 -24.50 35.22 -18.99
C ALA A 233 -25.62 34.17 -18.83
N ALA A 234 -26.79 34.40 -19.46
CA ALA A 234 -27.93 33.48 -19.45
C ALA A 234 -27.56 32.11 -20.07
N LEU A 235 -26.85 32.11 -21.23
CA LEU A 235 -26.41 30.88 -21.89
C LEU A 235 -25.32 30.17 -21.04
N ALA A 236 -24.43 30.92 -20.43
CA ALA A 236 -23.40 30.37 -19.56
C ALA A 236 -24.00 29.75 -18.29
N VAL A 237 -25.00 30.39 -17.65
CA VAL A 237 -25.72 29.84 -16.51
C VAL A 237 -26.40 28.52 -16.90
N LEU A 238 -27.05 28.43 -18.06
CA LEU A 238 -27.68 27.19 -18.53
C LEU A 238 -26.64 26.08 -18.68
N ALA A 239 -25.50 26.39 -19.32
CA ALA A 239 -24.42 25.42 -19.52
C ALA A 239 -23.81 24.93 -18.19
N PHE A 240 -23.47 25.84 -17.27
CA PHE A 240 -22.89 25.48 -15.98
C PHE A 240 -23.89 24.75 -15.06
N THR A 241 -25.16 25.08 -15.13
CA THR A 241 -26.24 24.35 -14.41
C THR A 241 -26.37 22.92 -14.93
N ALA A 242 -26.34 22.73 -16.26
CA ALA A 242 -26.33 21.41 -16.86
C ALA A 242 -25.09 20.58 -16.46
N MET A 243 -23.92 21.22 -16.44
CA MET A 243 -22.68 20.59 -15.98
C MET A 243 -22.74 20.21 -14.50
N PHE A 244 -23.27 21.10 -13.65
CA PHE A 244 -23.45 20.84 -12.24
C PHE A 244 -24.41 19.66 -12.02
N ALA A 245 -25.57 19.64 -12.68
CA ALA A 245 -26.55 18.58 -12.56
C ALA A 245 -25.98 17.23 -13.05
N ALA A 246 -25.34 17.21 -14.23
CA ALA A 246 -24.71 16.01 -14.77
C ALA A 246 -23.58 15.49 -13.86
N GLY A 247 -22.76 16.40 -13.33
CA GLY A 247 -21.72 16.06 -12.38
C GLY A 247 -22.27 15.53 -11.06
N LEU A 248 -23.36 16.08 -10.54
CA LEU A 248 -24.03 15.64 -9.31
C LEU A 248 -24.64 14.24 -9.49
N VAL A 249 -25.35 14.01 -10.61
CA VAL A 249 -25.90 12.68 -10.93
C VAL A 249 -24.79 11.64 -11.04
N ASN A 250 -23.71 11.96 -11.75
CA ASN A 250 -22.57 11.07 -11.85
C ASN A 250 -21.90 10.84 -10.49
N TYR A 251 -21.80 11.86 -9.65
CA TYR A 251 -21.29 11.74 -8.28
C TYR A 251 -22.15 10.82 -7.42
N LEU A 252 -23.48 10.89 -7.52
CA LEU A 252 -24.39 10.05 -6.75
C LEU A 252 -24.47 8.60 -7.26
N LEU A 253 -24.35 8.41 -8.59
CA LEU A 253 -24.44 7.08 -9.22
C LEU A 253 -23.11 6.32 -9.27
N SER A 254 -21.99 7.04 -9.32
CA SER A 254 -20.68 6.40 -9.36
C SER A 254 -20.27 5.93 -7.97
N GLY A 255 -20.48 4.63 -7.68
CA GLY A 255 -19.97 3.99 -6.46
C GLY A 255 -18.43 3.90 -6.37
N ARG A 256 -17.71 4.49 -7.33
CA ARG A 256 -16.22 4.46 -7.44
C ARG A 256 -15.70 5.89 -7.52
N HIS A 257 -15.45 6.47 -6.39
CA HIS A 257 -14.85 7.80 -6.33
C HIS A 257 -13.32 7.68 -6.32
N VAL A 258 -12.66 8.19 -7.36
CA VAL A 258 -11.23 8.50 -7.28
C VAL A 258 -11.10 9.75 -6.41
N ALA A 259 -11.05 9.58 -5.12
CA ALA A 259 -10.88 10.65 -4.15
C ALA A 259 -9.47 10.61 -3.56
N LEU A 260 -8.84 11.77 -3.43
CA LEU A 260 -7.58 11.89 -2.72
C LEU A 260 -7.86 11.90 -1.21
N VAL A 261 -7.43 10.85 -0.52
CA VAL A 261 -7.56 10.72 0.94
C VAL A 261 -6.26 11.17 1.59
N GLY A 262 -6.36 12.10 2.54
CA GLY A 262 -5.19 12.66 3.24
C GLY A 262 -5.04 14.18 3.06
N ARG A 263 -4.14 14.76 3.85
CA ARG A 263 -3.89 16.22 3.84
C ARG A 263 -2.78 16.66 2.88
N ARG A 264 -2.05 15.74 2.25
CA ARG A 264 -0.95 16.06 1.33
C ARG A 264 -1.43 16.03 -0.11
N VAL A 265 -0.91 16.95 -0.89
CA VAL A 265 -1.10 17.01 -2.33
C VAL A 265 -0.36 15.84 -2.98
N ALA A 266 -0.96 15.23 -4.00
CA ALA A 266 -0.29 14.23 -4.82
C ALA A 266 1.04 14.79 -5.37
N PRO A 267 2.15 14.06 -5.23
CA PRO A 267 3.46 14.49 -5.72
C PRO A 267 3.43 14.74 -7.24
N ARG A 268 4.31 15.61 -7.74
CA ARG A 268 4.39 15.91 -9.17
C ARG A 268 5.28 14.95 -9.95
N SER A 269 6.35 14.50 -9.34
CA SER A 269 7.36 13.59 -9.92
C SER A 269 8.27 13.04 -8.83
N GLY A 270 9.05 12.01 -9.15
CA GLY A 270 10.05 11.43 -8.26
C GLY A 270 9.46 10.75 -7.01
N HIS A 271 8.18 10.42 -7.03
CA HIS A 271 7.51 9.72 -5.94
C HIS A 271 7.42 8.22 -6.22
N VAL A 272 7.13 7.46 -5.18
CA VAL A 272 6.81 6.05 -5.28
C VAL A 272 5.30 5.87 -5.16
N VAL A 273 4.71 5.15 -6.11
CA VAL A 273 3.30 4.76 -6.07
C VAL A 273 3.17 3.40 -5.41
N VAL A 274 2.38 3.31 -4.34
CA VAL A 274 2.11 2.05 -3.62
C VAL A 274 0.66 1.66 -3.86
N VAL A 275 0.45 0.54 -4.55
CA VAL A 275 -0.88 -0.02 -4.84
C VAL A 275 -1.23 -1.08 -3.80
N GLY A 276 -2.44 -0.99 -3.23
CA GLY A 276 -2.90 -1.83 -2.14
C GLY A 276 -2.38 -1.32 -0.79
N MET A 277 -3.17 -0.46 -0.15
CA MET A 277 -2.84 0.16 1.14
C MET A 277 -3.20 -0.74 2.34
N GLY A 278 -3.09 -2.07 2.17
CA GLY A 278 -3.21 -3.04 3.26
C GLY A 278 -2.04 -2.96 4.25
N GLN A 279 -1.84 -4.01 5.05
CA GLN A 279 -0.79 -4.06 6.09
C GLN A 279 0.62 -3.87 5.53
N VAL A 280 0.94 -4.54 4.41
CA VAL A 280 2.25 -4.41 3.76
C VAL A 280 2.40 -3.04 3.10
N GLY A 281 1.41 -2.61 2.30
CA GLY A 281 1.49 -1.34 1.58
C GLY A 281 1.53 -0.12 2.49
N LEU A 282 0.77 -0.13 3.59
CA LEU A 282 0.80 0.96 4.57
C LEU A 282 2.17 1.05 5.26
N ARG A 283 2.72 -0.09 5.72
CA ARG A 283 4.04 -0.11 6.33
C ARG A 283 5.14 0.30 5.34
N LEU A 284 5.05 -0.18 4.10
CA LEU A 284 5.95 0.23 3.02
C LEU A 284 5.92 1.74 2.79
N ALA A 285 4.73 2.32 2.74
CA ALA A 285 4.57 3.77 2.59
C ALA A 285 5.16 4.55 3.77
N GLU A 286 5.08 4.03 4.98
CA GLU A 286 5.69 4.61 6.18
C GLU A 286 7.22 4.57 6.12
N GLU A 287 7.80 3.44 5.74
CA GLU A 287 9.27 3.31 5.64
C GLU A 287 9.83 4.19 4.51
N LEU A 288 9.16 4.25 3.35
CA LEU A 288 9.54 5.16 2.27
C LEU A 288 9.46 6.65 2.69
N GLN A 289 8.41 7.03 3.44
CA GLN A 289 8.32 8.39 3.98
C GLN A 289 9.41 8.68 5.03
N ALA A 290 9.78 7.69 5.83
CA ALA A 290 10.86 7.83 6.80
C ALA A 290 12.23 8.02 6.13
N LEU A 291 12.42 7.46 4.92
CA LEU A 291 13.55 7.72 4.02
C LEU A 291 13.48 9.09 3.31
N GLY A 292 12.41 9.88 3.57
CA GLY A 292 12.22 11.17 2.89
C GLY A 292 11.62 11.08 1.48
N ILE A 293 11.28 9.88 1.01
CA ILE A 293 10.70 9.67 -0.32
C ILE A 293 9.21 10.04 -0.30
N ALA A 294 8.78 10.79 -1.30
CA ALA A 294 7.37 11.11 -1.47
C ALA A 294 6.59 9.86 -1.90
N VAL A 295 5.49 9.56 -1.22
CA VAL A 295 4.66 8.40 -1.49
C VAL A 295 3.26 8.82 -1.88
N LEU A 296 2.67 8.09 -2.83
CA LEU A 296 1.26 8.16 -3.20
C LEU A 296 0.66 6.76 -3.15
N GLY A 297 -0.33 6.56 -2.29
CA GLY A 297 -1.07 5.29 -2.22
C GLY A 297 -2.19 5.21 -3.26
N ILE A 298 -2.53 3.98 -3.68
CA ILE A 298 -3.78 3.67 -4.40
C ILE A 298 -4.47 2.54 -3.65
N GLU A 299 -5.76 2.71 -3.36
CA GLU A 299 -6.58 1.70 -2.68
C GLU A 299 -7.93 1.56 -3.39
N VAL A 300 -8.34 0.34 -3.67
CA VAL A 300 -9.60 0.07 -4.38
C VAL A 300 -10.81 0.19 -3.45
N ASN A 301 -10.65 -0.20 -2.19
CA ASN A 301 -11.73 -0.18 -1.22
C ASN A 301 -11.81 1.17 -0.49
N ALA A 302 -12.83 1.96 -0.82
CA ALA A 302 -13.08 3.27 -0.20
C ALA A 302 -13.36 3.21 1.32
N HIS A 303 -13.74 2.05 1.83
CA HIS A 303 -14.05 1.82 3.24
C HIS A 303 -12.93 1.08 3.99
N ALA A 304 -11.77 0.88 3.36
CA ALA A 304 -10.65 0.20 4.00
C ALA A 304 -10.20 0.93 5.28
N ARG A 305 -10.02 0.18 6.37
CA ARG A 305 -9.54 0.69 7.66
C ARG A 305 -8.17 1.39 7.52
N SER A 306 -7.34 0.90 6.61
CA SER A 306 -6.04 1.46 6.27
C SER A 306 -6.09 2.91 5.78
N LEU A 307 -7.18 3.36 5.16
CA LEU A 307 -7.34 4.75 4.72
C LEU A 307 -7.39 5.74 5.89
N GLN A 308 -7.97 5.35 7.02
CA GLN A 308 -7.97 6.18 8.23
C GLN A 308 -6.54 6.31 8.79
N ILE A 309 -5.79 5.22 8.81
CA ILE A 309 -4.40 5.20 9.27
C ILE A 309 -3.52 6.02 8.31
N ALA A 310 -3.67 5.84 6.99
CA ALA A 310 -2.96 6.63 5.99
C ALA A 310 -3.24 8.13 6.15
N ARG A 311 -4.49 8.51 6.43
CA ARG A 311 -4.89 9.89 6.70
C ARG A 311 -4.20 10.45 7.96
N ALA A 312 -4.19 9.70 9.06
CA ALA A 312 -3.51 10.09 10.29
C ALA A 312 -1.99 10.27 10.07
N LYS A 313 -1.38 9.41 9.26
CA LYS A 313 0.04 9.46 8.88
C LYS A 313 0.34 10.44 7.74
N ARG A 314 -0.66 11.17 7.25
CA ARG A 314 -0.55 12.15 6.17
C ARG A 314 -0.03 11.56 4.85
N ILE A 315 -0.32 10.32 4.56
CA ILE A 315 -0.05 9.66 3.28
C ILE A 315 -1.19 10.00 2.33
N PRO A 316 -0.94 10.64 1.16
CA PRO A 316 -1.97 10.86 0.16
C PRO A 316 -2.36 9.53 -0.49
N VAL A 317 -3.66 9.25 -0.61
CA VAL A 317 -4.17 8.03 -1.23
C VAL A 317 -5.24 8.37 -2.25
N ILE A 318 -5.12 7.81 -3.44
CA ILE A 318 -6.17 7.79 -4.45
C ILE A 318 -7.03 6.55 -4.21
N VAL A 319 -8.34 6.76 -4.06
CA VAL A 319 -9.29 5.65 -4.00
C VAL A 319 -9.73 5.32 -5.42
N GLY A 320 -9.40 4.11 -5.89
CA GLY A 320 -9.71 3.67 -7.24
C GLY A 320 -9.00 2.37 -7.61
N ASP A 321 -9.42 1.80 -8.74
CA ASP A 321 -8.81 0.60 -9.31
C ASP A 321 -7.48 0.95 -9.99
N ALA A 322 -6.38 0.40 -9.50
CA ALA A 322 -5.04 0.62 -10.05
C ALA A 322 -4.80 -0.11 -11.39
N ALA A 323 -5.64 -1.07 -11.77
CA ALA A 323 -5.61 -1.64 -13.12
C ALA A 323 -6.19 -0.68 -14.16
N SER A 324 -6.89 0.37 -13.72
CA SER A 324 -7.44 1.39 -14.62
C SER A 324 -6.38 2.40 -15.06
N ARG A 325 -6.25 2.62 -16.36
CA ARG A 325 -5.38 3.64 -16.95
C ARG A 325 -5.67 5.05 -16.42
N ALA A 326 -6.93 5.35 -16.11
CA ALA A 326 -7.33 6.65 -15.57
C ALA A 326 -6.73 6.88 -14.17
N THR A 327 -6.77 5.87 -13.30
CA THR A 327 -6.19 5.91 -11.96
C THR A 327 -4.67 6.04 -12.02
N LEU A 328 -4.00 5.27 -12.89
CA LEU A 328 -2.55 5.34 -13.07
C LEU A 328 -2.09 6.72 -13.58
N LYS A 329 -2.84 7.31 -14.52
CA LYS A 329 -2.60 8.68 -14.98
C LYS A 329 -2.85 9.72 -13.88
N ALA A 330 -3.89 9.55 -13.06
CA ALA A 330 -4.14 10.42 -11.91
C ALA A 330 -3.01 10.33 -10.88
N ALA A 331 -2.45 9.14 -10.68
CA ALA A 331 -1.28 8.88 -9.84
C ALA A 331 0.04 9.34 -10.48
N ARG A 332 0.04 9.76 -11.75
CA ARG A 332 1.24 10.19 -12.50
C ARG A 332 2.35 9.14 -12.48
N VAL A 333 1.99 7.92 -12.77
CA VAL A 333 2.93 6.80 -12.79
C VAL A 333 4.07 7.05 -13.79
N ASP A 334 3.80 7.76 -14.89
CA ASP A 334 4.78 8.21 -15.89
C ASP A 334 5.88 9.13 -15.34
N ARG A 335 5.70 9.69 -14.15
CA ARG A 335 6.65 10.57 -13.46
C ARG A 335 7.06 10.03 -12.10
N ALA A 336 6.61 8.84 -11.75
CA ALA A 336 6.99 8.17 -10.54
C ALA A 336 8.39 7.55 -10.68
N GLN A 337 9.11 7.46 -9.57
CA GLN A 337 10.37 6.73 -9.50
C GLN A 337 10.14 5.23 -9.60
N ALA A 338 9.09 4.74 -8.94
CA ALA A 338 8.67 3.34 -8.97
C ALA A 338 7.18 3.22 -8.71
N LEU A 339 6.60 2.10 -9.17
CA LEU A 339 5.30 1.62 -8.76
C LEU A 339 5.46 0.26 -8.09
N ILE A 340 4.87 0.10 -6.89
CA ILE A 340 4.90 -1.14 -6.13
C ILE A 340 3.49 -1.69 -6.03
N ALA A 341 3.24 -2.83 -6.65
CA ALA A 341 1.99 -3.58 -6.49
C ALA A 341 2.09 -4.45 -5.24
N ALA A 342 1.52 -3.97 -4.12
CA ALA A 342 1.62 -4.56 -2.78
C ALA A 342 0.31 -5.19 -2.28
N GLY A 343 -0.67 -5.40 -3.15
CA GLY A 343 -1.94 -6.06 -2.85
C GLY A 343 -1.76 -7.47 -2.30
N SER A 344 -2.79 -7.99 -1.62
CA SER A 344 -2.78 -9.37 -1.10
C SER A 344 -3.07 -10.41 -2.18
N ALA A 345 -3.84 -10.05 -3.20
CA ALA A 345 -4.15 -10.91 -4.32
C ALA A 345 -3.08 -10.76 -5.41
N GLU A 346 -2.44 -11.86 -5.75
CA GLU A 346 -1.31 -11.89 -6.67
C GLU A 346 -1.72 -11.55 -8.10
N TRP A 347 -2.86 -12.07 -8.56
CA TRP A 347 -3.42 -11.76 -9.87
C TRP A 347 -3.76 -10.28 -10.07
N ASP A 348 -4.24 -9.61 -9.01
CA ASP A 348 -4.47 -8.17 -9.05
C ASP A 348 -3.16 -7.39 -9.20
N ASN A 349 -2.10 -7.84 -8.52
CA ASN A 349 -0.77 -7.24 -8.65
C ASN A 349 -0.22 -7.38 -10.07
N ILE A 350 -0.44 -8.53 -10.73
CA ILE A 350 -0.06 -8.77 -12.13
C ILE A 350 -0.87 -7.87 -13.07
N ALA A 351 -2.19 -7.76 -12.86
CA ALA A 351 -3.04 -6.88 -13.67
C ALA A 351 -2.61 -5.41 -13.58
N VAL A 352 -2.27 -4.95 -12.37
CA VAL A 352 -1.70 -3.60 -12.13
C VAL A 352 -0.37 -3.43 -12.84
N ALA A 353 0.49 -4.46 -12.80
CA ALA A 353 1.80 -4.45 -13.45
C ALA A 353 1.66 -4.28 -14.97
N VAL A 354 0.82 -5.08 -15.62
CA VAL A 354 0.55 -5.00 -17.07
C VAL A 354 -0.02 -3.62 -17.45
N SER A 355 -0.98 -3.12 -16.69
CA SER A 355 -1.58 -1.81 -16.93
C SER A 355 -0.58 -0.67 -16.73
N SER A 356 0.34 -0.81 -15.76
CA SER A 356 1.41 0.15 -15.50
C SER A 356 2.40 0.20 -16.66
N LEU A 357 2.86 -0.95 -17.16
CA LEU A 357 3.76 -1.04 -18.33
C LEU A 357 3.12 -0.42 -19.58
N ALA A 358 1.84 -0.65 -19.81
CA ALA A 358 1.10 -0.05 -20.93
C ALA A 358 0.92 1.47 -20.79
N THR A 359 1.00 2.01 -19.58
CA THR A 359 0.80 3.45 -19.31
C THR A 359 2.11 4.20 -19.16
N ALA A 360 3.12 3.58 -18.56
CA ALA A 360 4.42 4.17 -18.21
C ALA A 360 5.53 3.11 -18.28
N PRO A 361 6.00 2.73 -19.48
CA PRO A 361 6.93 1.61 -19.69
C PRO A 361 8.30 1.82 -19.04
N ASN A 362 8.69 3.06 -18.77
CA ASN A 362 9.97 3.40 -18.17
C ASN A 362 9.93 3.50 -16.64
N THR A 363 8.76 3.35 -16.02
CA THR A 363 8.65 3.40 -14.56
C THR A 363 9.09 2.07 -13.98
N ARG A 364 9.97 2.11 -12.96
CA ARG A 364 10.38 0.90 -12.24
C ARG A 364 9.18 0.24 -11.59
N LEU A 365 9.02 -1.06 -11.85
CA LEU A 365 7.93 -1.84 -11.33
C LEU A 365 8.43 -2.85 -10.31
N VAL A 366 7.76 -2.92 -9.16
CA VAL A 366 7.99 -3.91 -8.11
C VAL A 366 6.68 -4.62 -7.83
N ILE A 367 6.71 -5.95 -7.83
CA ILE A 367 5.53 -6.78 -7.61
C ILE A 367 5.75 -7.59 -6.34
N ARG A 368 4.79 -7.48 -5.43
CA ARG A 368 4.64 -8.42 -4.34
C ARG A 368 4.06 -9.72 -4.88
N ALA A 369 4.78 -10.80 -4.69
CA ALA A 369 4.31 -12.15 -4.95
C ALA A 369 4.23 -12.96 -3.65
N GLY A 370 3.53 -14.07 -3.68
CA GLY A 370 3.29 -14.88 -2.49
C GLY A 370 3.18 -16.38 -2.75
N SER A 371 2.96 -16.83 -3.98
CA SER A 371 2.96 -18.24 -4.37
C SER A 371 4.13 -18.52 -5.31
N GLY A 372 4.90 -19.60 -5.03
CA GLY A 372 6.11 -19.93 -5.77
C GLY A 372 5.87 -20.15 -7.26
N ASP A 373 4.80 -20.87 -7.59
CA ASP A 373 4.50 -21.26 -8.98
C ASP A 373 4.19 -20.02 -9.87
N ALA A 374 3.43 -19.05 -9.36
CA ALA A 374 3.15 -17.81 -10.08
C ALA A 374 4.36 -16.87 -10.20
N ILE A 375 5.34 -16.96 -9.27
CA ILE A 375 6.57 -16.16 -9.34
C ILE A 375 7.44 -16.59 -10.52
N ASP A 376 7.65 -17.88 -10.68
CA ASP A 376 8.51 -18.42 -11.73
C ASP A 376 7.88 -18.20 -13.11
N GLU A 377 6.56 -18.38 -13.21
CA GLU A 377 5.79 -18.10 -14.43
C GLU A 377 5.80 -16.60 -14.76
N THR A 378 5.60 -15.73 -13.78
CA THR A 378 5.63 -14.27 -13.98
C THR A 378 7.02 -13.78 -14.38
N ARG A 379 8.09 -14.34 -13.81
CA ARG A 379 9.47 -14.00 -14.18
C ARG A 379 9.84 -14.48 -15.57
N SER A 380 9.34 -15.64 -15.99
CA SER A 380 9.66 -16.24 -17.30
C SER A 380 8.90 -15.60 -18.46
N LEU A 381 7.63 -15.26 -18.24
CA LEU A 381 6.74 -14.73 -19.29
C LEU A 381 6.91 -13.22 -19.54
N PHE A 382 7.31 -12.50 -18.52
CA PHE A 382 7.41 -11.04 -18.60
C PHE A 382 8.68 -10.57 -17.89
N HIS A 383 9.50 -9.80 -18.55
CA HIS A 383 10.55 -9.01 -17.90
C HIS A 383 9.91 -7.87 -17.07
N ILE A 384 8.94 -8.23 -16.23
CA ILE A 384 8.08 -7.29 -15.48
C ILE A 384 8.74 -6.93 -14.16
N GLY A 385 9.79 -6.12 -14.18
CA GLY A 385 10.31 -5.51 -12.97
C GLY A 385 10.85 -6.47 -11.91
N ALA A 386 10.98 -6.00 -10.68
CA ALA A 386 11.44 -6.78 -9.54
C ALA A 386 10.27 -7.51 -8.86
N VAL A 387 10.40 -8.81 -8.64
CA VAL A 387 9.41 -9.63 -7.93
C VAL A 387 9.93 -9.97 -6.54
N VAL A 388 9.21 -9.57 -5.49
CA VAL A 388 9.57 -9.84 -4.09
C VAL A 388 8.60 -10.86 -3.48
N ASP A 389 9.13 -12.01 -3.13
CA ASP A 389 8.38 -13.10 -2.50
C ASP A 389 8.23 -12.88 -1.00
N VAL A 390 7.16 -12.21 -0.61
CA VAL A 390 6.87 -11.87 0.79
C VAL A 390 6.66 -13.13 1.65
N ASN A 391 6.03 -14.14 1.09
CA ASN A 391 5.74 -15.37 1.83
C ASN A 391 7.00 -16.24 1.98
N GLY A 392 7.85 -16.28 0.96
CA GLY A 392 9.14 -16.96 1.01
C GLY A 392 10.05 -16.35 2.08
N LEU A 393 10.28 -15.04 2.03
CA LEU A 393 11.09 -14.34 3.04
C LEU A 393 10.56 -14.55 4.46
N THR A 394 9.23 -14.56 4.64
CA THR A 394 8.62 -14.82 5.95
C THR A 394 8.86 -16.25 6.39
N ALA A 395 8.68 -17.24 5.51
CA ALA A 395 8.88 -18.64 5.83
C ALA A 395 10.35 -18.93 6.18
N SER A 396 11.28 -18.35 5.41
CA SER A 396 12.72 -18.48 5.66
C SER A 396 13.13 -17.87 7.00
N PHE A 397 12.54 -16.72 7.37
CA PHE A 397 12.74 -16.11 8.68
C PHE A 397 12.25 -17.03 9.82
N VAL A 398 11.01 -17.53 9.70
CA VAL A 398 10.40 -18.41 10.70
C VAL A 398 11.22 -19.69 10.86
N THR A 399 11.57 -20.35 9.75
CA THR A 399 12.36 -21.57 9.76
C THR A 399 13.72 -21.36 10.42
N SER A 400 14.44 -20.32 10.07
CA SER A 400 15.71 -20.00 10.71
C SER A 400 15.57 -19.72 12.20
N ALA A 401 14.57 -18.94 12.59
CA ALA A 401 14.30 -18.64 14.01
C ALA A 401 13.86 -19.87 14.82
N MET A 402 13.26 -20.87 14.18
CA MET A 402 12.90 -22.15 14.82
C MET A 402 14.09 -23.09 14.97
N THR A 403 15.03 -23.07 14.04
CA THR A 403 16.21 -23.96 14.02
C THR A 403 17.42 -23.38 14.73
N GLY A 404 17.42 -22.06 14.97
CA GLY A 404 18.54 -21.33 15.59
C GLY A 404 18.11 -20.03 16.26
N PRO A 405 19.05 -19.08 16.40
CA PRO A 405 18.71 -17.71 16.79
C PRO A 405 17.89 -17.02 15.71
N ALA A 406 17.01 -16.09 16.13
CA ALA A 406 16.21 -15.32 15.17
C ALA A 406 17.14 -14.46 14.29
N PRO A 407 17.05 -14.52 12.97
CA PRO A 407 17.91 -13.76 12.08
C PRO A 407 17.65 -12.26 12.20
N TYR A 408 18.68 -11.46 11.98
CA TYR A 408 18.56 -10.01 11.89
C TYR A 408 17.75 -9.60 10.65
N ALA A 409 18.01 -10.22 9.51
CA ALA A 409 17.33 -9.98 8.26
C ALA A 409 17.25 -11.26 7.40
N VAL A 410 16.30 -11.25 6.47
CA VAL A 410 16.24 -12.23 5.37
C VAL A 410 16.19 -11.47 4.07
N ILE A 411 17.07 -11.83 3.15
CA ILE A 411 17.12 -11.26 1.79
C ILE A 411 17.07 -12.39 0.76
N SER A 412 16.81 -12.05 -0.49
CA SER A 412 16.88 -12.99 -1.60
C SER A 412 18.03 -12.61 -2.54
N ASP A 413 18.80 -13.60 -2.97
CA ASP A 413 19.77 -13.46 -4.05
C ASP A 413 19.19 -13.83 -5.44
N GLY A 414 17.90 -14.19 -5.49
CA GLY A 414 17.21 -14.64 -6.69
C GLY A 414 17.00 -16.15 -6.75
N GLU A 415 17.94 -16.95 -6.27
CA GLU A 415 17.90 -18.42 -6.26
C GLU A 415 17.53 -18.99 -4.88
N ALA A 416 18.03 -18.35 -3.83
CA ALA A 416 17.80 -18.74 -2.45
C ALA A 416 17.44 -17.54 -1.57
N ASP A 417 16.93 -17.83 -0.39
CA ASP A 417 16.78 -16.87 0.68
C ASP A 417 17.96 -17.00 1.66
N LEU A 418 18.64 -15.89 1.89
CA LEU A 418 19.77 -15.78 2.80
C LEU A 418 19.29 -15.20 4.13
N THR A 419 19.59 -15.90 5.21
CA THR A 419 19.34 -15.39 6.57
C THR A 419 20.64 -14.80 7.13
N ILE A 420 20.53 -13.63 7.72
CA ILE A 420 21.67 -12.80 8.10
C ILE A 420 21.57 -12.50 9.59
N ASP A 421 22.69 -12.62 10.31
CA ASP A 421 22.82 -12.21 11.70
C ASP A 421 23.10 -10.70 11.85
N GLU A 422 23.15 -10.20 13.08
CA GLU A 422 23.37 -8.76 13.33
C GLU A 422 24.71 -8.23 12.83
N PRO A 423 25.83 -8.98 12.88
CA PRO A 423 27.10 -8.58 12.24
C PRO A 423 27.05 -8.54 10.71
N GLY A 424 26.01 -9.14 10.08
CA GLY A 424 25.87 -9.19 8.63
C GLY A 424 26.38 -10.46 7.98
N GLN A 425 26.68 -11.50 8.77
CA GLN A 425 27.14 -12.79 8.24
C GLN A 425 25.94 -13.64 7.82
N VAL A 426 26.10 -14.37 6.71
CA VAL A 426 25.10 -15.33 6.23
C VAL A 426 25.10 -16.55 7.13
N THR A 427 24.01 -16.77 7.85
CA THR A 427 23.86 -17.91 8.77
C THR A 427 23.27 -19.14 8.09
N ASN A 428 22.34 -18.95 7.14
CA ASN A 428 21.72 -20.03 6.38
C ASN A 428 21.41 -19.59 4.96
N ARG A 429 21.47 -20.55 4.03
CA ARG A 429 21.01 -20.42 2.64
C ARG A 429 19.87 -21.41 2.41
N LEU A 430 18.65 -20.94 2.30
CA LEU A 430 17.47 -21.76 2.16
C LEU A 430 16.99 -21.76 0.70
N SER A 431 17.05 -22.95 0.08
CA SER A 431 16.62 -23.11 -1.32
C SER A 431 15.11 -22.92 -1.45
N ARG A 432 14.69 -22.16 -2.44
CA ARG A 432 13.28 -21.93 -2.75
C ARG A 432 12.60 -23.14 -3.37
N SER A 433 13.35 -24.00 -4.06
CA SER A 433 12.80 -25.20 -4.72
C SER A 433 12.45 -26.33 -3.76
N ALA A 434 13.03 -26.34 -2.55
CA ALA A 434 12.85 -27.42 -1.58
C ALA A 434 11.58 -27.32 -0.72
N ALA A 435 10.73 -26.33 -0.93
CA ALA A 435 9.69 -25.96 0.04
C ALA A 435 8.29 -26.53 -0.25
N ARG A 436 8.16 -27.74 -0.80
CA ARG A 436 6.85 -28.41 -0.89
C ARG A 436 6.62 -29.22 0.37
N CYS A 437 5.57 -28.88 1.12
CA CYS A 437 5.11 -29.67 2.26
C CYS A 437 4.49 -30.97 1.77
N GLU A 438 4.98 -32.12 2.22
CA GLU A 438 4.43 -33.44 1.92
C GLU A 438 3.32 -33.86 2.90
N CYS A 439 2.94 -32.98 3.80
CA CYS A 439 1.88 -33.24 4.77
C CYS A 439 0.50 -33.05 4.13
N HIS A 440 -0.35 -34.05 4.22
CA HIS A 440 -1.77 -34.04 3.85
C HIS A 440 -2.64 -33.76 5.07
#